data_7d8d1058f5dff40da42a3805a5ff3702
#
_entry.id   7d8d1058f5dff40da42a3805a5ff3702
#
_cell.length_a   1.000
_cell.length_b   1.000
_cell.length_c   1.000
_cell.angle_alpha   90.00
_cell.angle_beta   90.00
_cell.angle_gamma   90.00
#
_symmetry.space_group_name_H-M   'P 1'
#
loop_
_entity.id
_entity.type
_entity.pdbx_description
1 polymer ?
#
loop_
_entity_poly.entity_id
_entity_poly.type
_entity_poly.pdbx_seq_one_letter_code
_entity_poly.pdbx_strand_id
1 'polypeptide(L)'
;METKKTADYGAEDFPNPRMLLSSDLLLQSVLTSGFIRQTWSEKLEDVHMNIESALTAKIGNTGKKLHTGRSRNDQVATDIRLYVRDEIDLLLAILNKVQLAVLDLAAREAETIMPGFTHLQTAQPITFGHHMMAWFEMLQRDMQRLHDCRKRVNISPLGSAALAGTTYPIDRELTAKL
;
A
#
# COMPACT_ATOMS: atom_id res chain seq x y z
N MET A 1 -30.54 25.17 0.66
CA MET A 1 -29.11 24.87 0.67
C MET A 1 -28.95 23.74 1.67
N GLU A 2 -29.02 22.48 1.18
CA GLU A 2 -28.94 21.30 2.04
C GLU A 2 -27.52 21.18 2.59
N THR A 3 -27.40 21.16 3.90
CA THR A 3 -26.16 20.82 4.60
C THR A 3 -25.85 19.34 4.30
N LYS A 4 -24.89 19.07 3.42
CA LYS A 4 -24.35 17.74 3.26
C LYS A 4 -23.90 17.23 4.62
N LYS A 5 -24.42 16.04 5.00
CA LYS A 5 -24.00 15.33 6.22
C LYS A 5 -22.50 15.09 6.15
N THR A 6 -21.78 15.42 7.23
CA THR A 6 -20.40 14.99 7.44
C THR A 6 -20.37 13.47 7.31
N ALA A 7 -19.56 12.96 6.39
CA ALA A 7 -19.36 11.52 6.26
C ALA A 7 -18.65 11.01 7.51
N ASP A 8 -19.28 10.04 8.16
CA ASP A 8 -18.67 9.33 9.29
C ASP A 8 -17.85 8.16 8.71
N TYR A 9 -16.53 8.37 8.58
CA TYR A 9 -15.64 7.34 8.09
C TYR A 9 -15.18 6.47 9.27
N GLY A 10 -15.57 5.19 9.26
CA GLY A 10 -15.05 4.18 10.18
C GLY A 10 -13.61 3.79 9.85
N ALA A 11 -12.95 3.09 10.76
CA ALA A 11 -11.59 2.57 10.53
C ALA A 11 -11.51 1.61 9.33
N GLU A 12 -12.62 0.96 9.00
CA GLU A 12 -12.82 0.06 7.86
C GLU A 12 -12.92 0.78 6.51
N ASP A 13 -13.24 2.08 6.50
CA ASP A 13 -13.34 2.88 5.27
C ASP A 13 -11.97 3.29 4.73
N PHE A 14 -10.91 3.10 5.52
CA PHE A 14 -9.53 3.33 5.10
C PHE A 14 -8.83 1.99 4.88
N PRO A 15 -8.32 1.73 3.67
CA PRO A 15 -7.71 0.45 3.33
C PRO A 15 -6.49 0.10 4.19
N ASN A 16 -5.78 1.10 4.74
CA ASN A 16 -4.68 0.89 5.67
C ASN A 16 -4.39 2.18 6.47
N PRO A 17 -4.44 2.15 7.82
CA PRO A 17 -4.06 3.30 8.65
C PRO A 17 -2.63 3.81 8.38
N ARG A 18 -1.72 2.95 7.92
CA ARG A 18 -0.34 3.34 7.55
C ARG A 18 -0.29 4.24 6.32
N MET A 19 -1.31 4.23 5.45
CA MET A 19 -1.40 5.15 4.31
C MET A 19 -1.38 6.62 4.74
N LEU A 20 -1.82 6.90 5.96
CA LEU A 20 -1.84 8.24 6.54
C LEU A 20 -0.53 8.61 7.27
N LEU A 21 0.42 7.68 7.33
CA LEU A 21 1.57 7.72 8.22
C LEU A 21 2.91 7.72 7.48
N SER A 22 3.17 8.72 6.70
CA SER A 22 4.54 8.93 6.30
C SER A 22 5.33 9.54 7.48
N SER A 23 6.09 8.69 8.14
CA SER A 23 7.28 9.07 8.88
C SER A 23 7.21 9.59 10.32
N ASP A 24 6.19 9.28 11.14
CA ASP A 24 6.34 9.71 12.52
C ASP A 24 5.72 8.78 13.57
N LEU A 25 6.56 8.32 14.52
CA LEU A 25 6.17 7.62 15.76
C LEU A 25 5.07 8.40 16.54
N LEU A 26 5.04 9.73 16.42
CA LEU A 26 4.00 10.59 17.00
C LEU A 26 2.63 10.33 16.35
N LEU A 27 2.58 10.08 15.05
CA LEU A 27 1.36 9.72 14.35
C LEU A 27 0.87 8.32 14.71
N GLN A 28 1.77 7.35 14.93
CA GLN A 28 1.38 6.03 15.44
C GLN A 28 0.70 6.14 16.81
N SER A 29 1.21 6.98 17.72
CA SER A 29 0.57 7.19 19.03
C SER A 29 -0.81 7.85 18.92
N VAL A 30 -1.00 8.69 17.91
CA VAL A 30 -2.30 9.34 17.62
C VAL A 30 -3.30 8.34 17.05
N LEU A 31 -2.87 7.41 16.20
CA LEU A 31 -3.74 6.38 15.61
C LEU A 31 -4.14 5.30 16.61
N THR A 32 -3.21 4.84 17.44
CA THR A 32 -3.49 3.85 18.48
C THR A 32 -4.40 4.39 19.59
N SER A 33 -4.51 5.72 19.74
CA SER A 33 -5.35 6.38 20.75
C SER A 33 -6.82 6.60 20.35
N GLY A 34 -7.30 5.97 19.27
CA GLY A 34 -8.70 6.11 18.82
C GLY A 34 -8.94 7.32 17.92
N PHE A 35 -7.90 7.94 17.38
CA PHE A 35 -7.97 9.11 16.51
C PHE A 35 -8.72 8.84 15.18
N ILE A 36 -8.74 7.58 14.73
CA ILE A 36 -9.41 7.15 13.49
C ILE A 36 -10.94 7.30 13.56
N ARG A 37 -11.52 7.43 14.76
CA ARG A 37 -12.97 7.65 14.95
C ARG A 37 -13.37 9.14 14.95
N GLN A 38 -12.55 10.01 14.42
CA GLN A 38 -12.84 11.44 14.39
C GLN A 38 -13.78 11.79 13.25
N THR A 39 -14.73 12.65 13.51
CA THR A 39 -15.59 13.27 12.48
C THR A 39 -14.72 14.15 11.58
N TRP A 40 -14.64 13.81 10.31
CA TRP A 40 -13.92 14.59 9.31
C TRP A 40 -14.68 15.85 8.93
N SER A 41 -13.98 16.96 8.78
CA SER A 41 -14.59 18.24 8.39
C SER A 41 -14.36 18.49 6.90
N GLU A 42 -15.44 18.59 6.14
CA GLU A 42 -15.39 19.01 4.72
C GLU A 42 -14.92 20.47 4.53
N LYS A 43 -14.85 21.27 5.61
CA LYS A 43 -14.31 22.63 5.57
C LYS A 43 -12.79 22.67 5.48
N LEU A 44 -12.13 21.56 5.80
CA LEU A 44 -10.71 21.37 5.64
C LEU A 44 -10.45 20.73 4.28
N GLU A 45 -9.36 21.12 3.63
CA GLU A 45 -9.08 20.82 2.24
C GLU A 45 -8.99 19.31 1.96
N ASP A 46 -8.33 18.59 2.87
CA ASP A 46 -8.05 17.17 2.70
C ASP A 46 -7.93 16.41 4.03
N VAL A 47 -7.67 15.10 3.95
CA VAL A 47 -7.44 14.21 5.08
C VAL A 47 -6.27 14.67 5.94
N HIS A 48 -5.18 15.09 5.33
CA HIS A 48 -3.98 15.53 6.04
C HIS A 48 -4.21 16.79 6.86
N MET A 49 -4.98 17.75 6.33
CA MET A 49 -5.34 18.97 7.08
C MET A 49 -6.26 18.65 8.27
N ASN A 50 -7.16 17.67 8.11
CA ASN A 50 -7.95 17.17 9.22
C ASN A 50 -7.07 16.57 10.33
N ILE A 51 -6.09 15.74 9.96
CA ILE A 51 -5.14 15.12 10.90
C ILE A 51 -4.28 16.18 11.59
N GLU A 52 -3.73 17.15 10.84
CA GLU A 52 -2.91 18.23 11.38
C GLU A 52 -3.69 19.13 12.35
N SER A 53 -4.95 19.46 12.01
CA SER A 53 -5.84 20.22 12.86
C SER A 53 -6.14 19.50 14.17
N ALA A 54 -6.46 18.23 14.09
CA ALA A 54 -6.76 17.43 15.26
C ALA A 54 -5.52 17.17 16.13
N LEU A 55 -4.35 16.96 15.53
CA LEU A 55 -3.08 16.85 16.25
C LEU A 55 -2.78 18.15 16.98
N THR A 56 -2.93 19.31 16.29
CA THR A 56 -2.72 20.63 16.88
C THR A 56 -3.67 20.91 18.04
N ALA A 57 -4.92 20.46 17.94
CA ALA A 57 -5.87 20.57 19.03
C ALA A 57 -5.45 19.76 20.27
N LYS A 58 -4.79 18.61 20.07
CA LYS A 58 -4.32 17.74 21.17
C LYS A 58 -3.04 18.22 21.83
N ILE A 59 -2.03 18.60 21.05
CA ILE A 59 -0.66 18.87 21.54
C ILE A 59 -0.23 20.33 21.37
N GLY A 60 -1.15 21.21 20.94
CA GLY A 60 -0.90 22.63 20.77
C GLY A 60 0.02 22.96 19.59
N ASN A 61 0.76 24.06 19.67
CA ASN A 61 1.62 24.53 18.58
C ASN A 61 2.71 23.55 18.14
N THR A 62 3.06 22.56 18.95
CA THR A 62 4.00 21.52 18.55
C THR A 62 3.46 20.69 17.38
N GLY A 63 2.15 20.48 17.28
CA GLY A 63 1.51 19.79 16.18
C GLY A 63 1.73 20.46 14.82
N LYS A 64 1.86 21.80 14.79
CA LYS A 64 2.14 22.55 13.56
C LYS A 64 3.52 22.27 12.95
N LYS A 65 4.48 21.78 13.77
CA LYS A 65 5.83 21.41 13.29
C LYS A 65 5.79 20.25 12.28
N LEU A 66 4.73 19.43 12.32
CA LEU A 66 4.57 18.31 11.41
C LEU A 66 4.62 18.72 9.93
N HIS A 67 4.17 19.92 9.60
CA HIS A 67 4.18 20.42 8.22
C HIS A 67 5.44 21.22 7.84
N THR A 68 6.41 21.34 8.76
CA THR A 68 7.60 22.16 8.51
C THR A 68 8.47 21.55 7.40
N GLY A 69 8.81 22.35 6.40
CA GLY A 69 9.65 21.92 5.27
C GLY A 69 9.00 20.92 4.32
N ARG A 70 7.69 20.72 4.41
CA ARG A 70 6.90 19.85 3.53
C ARG A 70 5.93 20.61 2.64
N SER A 71 5.56 19.97 1.56
CA SER A 71 4.37 20.28 0.78
C SER A 71 3.38 19.12 0.90
N ARG A 72 2.12 19.38 0.55
CA ARG A 72 1.16 18.29 0.37
C ARG A 72 1.58 17.34 -0.77
N ASN A 73 2.30 17.86 -1.76
CA ASN A 73 2.77 17.07 -2.91
C ASN A 73 3.72 15.93 -2.51
N ASP A 74 4.80 16.22 -1.79
CA ASP A 74 5.77 15.20 -1.39
C ASP A 74 5.20 14.30 -0.28
N GLN A 75 4.33 14.82 0.57
CA GLN A 75 3.63 14.05 1.59
C GLN A 75 2.73 12.98 0.94
N VAL A 76 1.80 13.36 0.06
CA VAL A 76 0.87 12.43 -0.59
C VAL A 76 1.62 11.41 -1.44
N ALA A 77 2.68 11.84 -2.15
CA ALA A 77 3.50 10.93 -2.93
C ALA A 77 4.21 9.88 -2.05
N THR A 78 4.63 10.26 -0.84
CA THR A 78 5.23 9.34 0.14
C THR A 78 4.19 8.36 0.68
N ASP A 79 3.02 8.85 1.08
CA ASP A 79 1.94 8.05 1.64
C ASP A 79 1.47 6.97 0.65
N ILE A 80 1.26 7.34 -0.62
CA ILE A 80 0.90 6.38 -1.68
C ILE A 80 2.00 5.32 -1.86
N ARG A 81 3.27 5.70 -1.84
CA ARG A 81 4.38 4.76 -1.97
C ARG A 81 4.45 3.79 -0.81
N LEU A 82 4.26 4.26 0.42
CA LEU A 82 4.22 3.41 1.61
C LEU A 82 3.06 2.42 1.53
N TYR A 83 1.88 2.89 1.18
CA TYR A 83 0.71 2.04 0.99
C TYR A 83 0.93 0.96 -0.08
N VAL A 84 1.36 1.36 -1.28
CA VAL A 84 1.61 0.42 -2.39
C VAL A 84 2.71 -0.59 -2.02
N ARG A 85 3.74 -0.18 -1.30
CA ARG A 85 4.79 -1.08 -0.81
C ARG A 85 4.22 -2.17 0.10
N ASP A 86 3.41 -1.75 1.08
CA ASP A 86 2.80 -2.68 2.04
C ASP A 86 1.80 -3.62 1.36
N GLU A 87 1.02 -3.13 0.39
CA GLU A 87 0.10 -3.94 -0.40
C GLU A 87 0.83 -4.95 -1.30
N ILE A 88 1.98 -4.57 -1.88
CA ILE A 88 2.81 -5.51 -2.64
C ILE A 88 3.31 -6.63 -1.72
N ASP A 89 3.77 -6.32 -0.50
CA ASP A 89 4.24 -7.33 0.45
C ASP A 89 3.11 -8.30 0.84
N LEU A 90 1.90 -7.79 1.05
CA LEU A 90 0.71 -8.60 1.30
C LEU A 90 0.36 -9.49 0.11
N LEU A 91 0.33 -8.93 -1.10
CA LEU A 91 0.03 -9.68 -2.34
C LEU A 91 1.06 -10.78 -2.59
N LEU A 92 2.34 -10.53 -2.39
CA LEU A 92 3.40 -11.53 -2.51
C LEU A 92 3.18 -12.70 -1.54
N ALA A 93 2.80 -12.41 -0.30
CA ALA A 93 2.49 -13.44 0.69
C ALA A 93 1.26 -14.30 0.29
N ILE A 94 0.23 -13.67 -0.29
CA ILE A 94 -0.97 -14.38 -0.78
C ILE A 94 -0.63 -15.22 -2.01
N LEU A 95 0.09 -14.67 -2.98
CA LEU A 95 0.49 -15.37 -4.20
C LEU A 95 1.37 -16.59 -3.87
N ASN A 96 2.26 -16.48 -2.90
CA ASN A 96 3.07 -17.62 -2.44
C ASN A 96 2.18 -18.76 -1.92
N LYS A 97 1.12 -18.45 -1.16
CA LYS A 97 0.16 -19.48 -0.69
C LYS A 97 -0.57 -20.14 -1.87
N VAL A 98 -0.97 -19.36 -2.88
CA VAL A 98 -1.60 -19.89 -4.09
C VAL A 98 -0.64 -20.79 -4.85
N GLN A 99 0.62 -20.37 -5.03
CA GLN A 99 1.64 -21.19 -5.68
C GLN A 99 1.88 -22.53 -4.97
N LEU A 100 1.95 -22.51 -3.63
CA LEU A 100 2.10 -23.74 -2.86
C LEU A 100 0.92 -24.69 -3.04
N ALA A 101 -0.32 -24.16 -3.06
CA ALA A 101 -1.50 -24.97 -3.31
C ALA A 101 -1.53 -25.56 -4.75
N VAL A 102 -1.11 -24.76 -5.75
CA VAL A 102 -0.98 -25.23 -7.14
C VAL A 102 0.10 -26.30 -7.27
N LEU A 103 1.23 -26.12 -6.58
CA LEU A 103 2.33 -27.08 -6.59
C LEU A 103 1.93 -28.40 -5.93
N ASP A 104 1.23 -28.36 -4.79
CA ASP A 104 0.71 -29.55 -4.12
C ASP A 104 -0.28 -30.30 -5.01
N LEU A 105 -1.19 -29.59 -5.68
CA LEU A 105 -2.11 -30.16 -6.65
C LEU A 105 -1.36 -30.78 -7.84
N ALA A 106 -0.35 -30.10 -8.38
CA ALA A 106 0.46 -30.60 -9.47
C ALA A 106 1.19 -31.89 -9.11
N ALA A 107 1.72 -31.99 -7.87
CA ALA A 107 2.38 -33.18 -7.38
C ALA A 107 1.42 -34.37 -7.24
N ARG A 108 0.21 -34.16 -6.69
CA ARG A 108 -0.80 -35.23 -6.56
C ARG A 108 -1.30 -35.75 -7.90
N GLU A 109 -1.40 -34.88 -8.89
CA GLU A 109 -1.99 -35.14 -10.21
C GLU A 109 -0.93 -35.31 -11.30
N ALA A 110 0.32 -35.62 -10.91
CA ALA A 110 1.46 -35.72 -11.83
C ALA A 110 1.27 -36.78 -12.93
N GLU A 111 0.52 -37.86 -12.63
CA GLU A 111 0.26 -38.96 -13.56
C GLU A 111 -1.18 -38.93 -14.15
N THR A 112 -2.03 -38.03 -13.72
CA THR A 112 -3.41 -37.91 -14.21
C THR A 112 -3.44 -37.37 -15.63
N ILE A 113 -3.81 -38.22 -16.58
CA ILE A 113 -3.85 -37.90 -18.01
C ILE A 113 -5.08 -37.08 -18.33
N MET A 114 -4.93 -36.03 -19.11
CA MET A 114 -5.99 -35.21 -19.66
C MET A 114 -5.71 -34.81 -21.12
N PRO A 115 -6.73 -34.48 -21.93
CA PRO A 115 -6.49 -33.95 -23.27
C PRO A 115 -5.92 -32.52 -23.21
N GLY A 116 -4.85 -32.27 -23.94
CA GLY A 116 -4.44 -30.92 -24.30
C GLY A 116 -5.28 -30.39 -25.45
N PHE A 117 -5.42 -29.07 -25.54
CA PHE A 117 -6.26 -28.42 -26.54
C PHE A 117 -5.48 -27.38 -27.33
N THR A 118 -5.74 -27.32 -28.63
CA THR A 118 -5.35 -26.19 -29.51
C THR A 118 -6.55 -25.82 -30.37
N HIS A 119 -6.79 -24.54 -30.57
CA HIS A 119 -7.95 -24.05 -31.37
C HIS A 119 -9.29 -24.66 -30.92
N LEU A 120 -9.48 -24.87 -29.63
CA LEU A 120 -10.64 -25.51 -29.02
C LEU A 120 -10.88 -26.96 -29.47
N GLN A 121 -9.86 -27.62 -30.01
CA GLN A 121 -9.89 -29.02 -30.46
C GLN A 121 -8.86 -29.84 -29.62
N THR A 122 -9.17 -31.10 -29.38
CA THR A 122 -8.29 -32.04 -28.72
C THR A 122 -7.01 -32.21 -29.53
N ALA A 123 -5.88 -32.01 -28.87
CA ALA A 123 -4.54 -32.22 -29.42
C ALA A 123 -3.87 -33.41 -28.73
N GLN A 124 -2.61 -33.27 -28.31
CA GLN A 124 -1.89 -34.36 -27.61
C GLN A 124 -2.35 -34.52 -26.15
N PRO A 125 -2.19 -35.70 -25.56
CA PRO A 125 -2.39 -35.90 -24.13
C PRO A 125 -1.33 -35.17 -23.33
N ILE A 126 -1.75 -34.61 -22.18
CA ILE A 126 -0.87 -34.00 -21.17
C ILE A 126 -1.24 -34.57 -19.81
N THR A 127 -0.46 -34.28 -18.77
CA THR A 127 -0.90 -34.56 -17.40
C THR A 127 -1.53 -33.30 -16.77
N PHE A 128 -2.46 -33.52 -15.86
CA PHE A 128 -3.06 -32.42 -15.11
C PHE A 128 -2.01 -31.68 -14.25
N GLY A 129 -1.06 -32.43 -13.68
CA GLY A 129 0.08 -31.84 -12.99
C GLY A 129 0.88 -30.87 -13.88
N HIS A 130 1.16 -31.26 -15.14
CA HIS A 130 1.83 -30.37 -16.11
C HIS A 130 1.01 -29.10 -16.38
N HIS A 131 -0.31 -29.23 -16.51
CA HIS A 131 -1.20 -28.08 -16.69
C HIS A 131 -1.15 -27.11 -15.49
N MET A 132 -1.13 -27.65 -14.25
CA MET A 132 -1.00 -26.84 -13.04
C MET A 132 0.36 -26.14 -12.95
N MET A 133 1.44 -26.78 -13.38
CA MET A 133 2.76 -26.15 -13.42
C MET A 133 2.81 -24.95 -14.38
N ALA A 134 2.02 -24.94 -15.45
CA ALA A 134 1.91 -23.75 -16.30
C ALA A 134 1.34 -22.55 -15.54
N TRP A 135 0.36 -22.76 -14.67
CA TRP A 135 -0.17 -21.72 -13.78
C TRP A 135 0.86 -21.27 -12.76
N PHE A 136 1.57 -22.21 -12.15
CA PHE A 136 2.66 -21.89 -11.22
C PHE A 136 3.69 -20.95 -11.85
N GLU A 137 4.14 -21.26 -13.07
CA GLU A 137 5.13 -20.46 -13.80
C GLU A 137 4.59 -19.05 -14.19
N MET A 138 3.30 -18.92 -14.48
CA MET A 138 2.69 -17.61 -14.71
C MET A 138 2.70 -16.75 -13.44
N LEU A 139 2.28 -17.33 -12.32
CA LEU A 139 2.29 -16.64 -11.02
C LEU A 139 3.72 -16.28 -10.58
N GLN A 140 4.70 -17.14 -10.86
CA GLN A 140 6.11 -16.88 -10.56
C GLN A 140 6.61 -15.63 -11.29
N ARG A 141 6.25 -15.46 -12.56
CA ARG A 141 6.61 -14.25 -13.31
C ARG A 141 5.91 -13.00 -12.78
N ASP A 142 4.66 -13.12 -12.31
CA ASP A 142 3.95 -11.99 -11.70
C ASP A 142 4.57 -11.59 -10.36
N MET A 143 4.99 -12.55 -9.54
CA MET A 143 5.74 -12.26 -8.31
C MET A 143 7.04 -11.51 -8.58
N GLN A 144 7.79 -11.90 -9.64
CA GLN A 144 9.00 -11.18 -10.04
C GLN A 144 8.70 -9.72 -10.42
N ARG A 145 7.62 -9.48 -11.18
CA ARG A 145 7.17 -8.11 -11.52
C ARG A 145 6.82 -7.29 -10.28
N LEU A 146 6.15 -7.91 -9.30
CA LEU A 146 5.84 -7.26 -8.03
C LEU A 146 7.10 -6.93 -7.23
N HIS A 147 8.06 -7.85 -7.15
CA HIS A 147 9.35 -7.57 -6.49
C HIS A 147 10.11 -6.42 -7.15
N ASP A 148 10.11 -6.34 -8.47
CA ASP A 148 10.74 -5.23 -9.19
C ASP A 148 9.98 -3.90 -9.01
N CYS A 149 8.66 -3.96 -8.98
CA CYS A 149 7.82 -2.80 -8.67
C CYS A 149 8.13 -2.28 -7.26
N ARG A 150 8.22 -3.18 -6.27
CA ARG A 150 8.53 -2.85 -4.88
C ARG A 150 9.83 -2.07 -4.73
N LYS A 151 10.89 -2.46 -5.43
CA LYS A 151 12.18 -1.75 -5.41
C LYS A 151 12.03 -0.30 -5.85
N ARG A 152 11.25 -0.04 -6.90
CA ARG A 152 11.02 1.31 -7.43
C ARG A 152 10.07 2.14 -6.57
N VAL A 153 9.09 1.50 -5.96
CA VAL A 153 8.16 2.15 -5.04
C VAL A 153 8.84 2.56 -3.74
N ASN A 154 9.79 1.75 -3.23
CA ASN A 154 10.51 1.99 -1.99
C ASN A 154 11.60 3.07 -2.11
N ILE A 155 11.23 4.21 -2.68
CA ILE A 155 12.07 5.40 -2.80
C ILE A 155 11.28 6.58 -2.22
N SER A 156 11.80 7.19 -1.15
CA SER A 156 11.14 8.29 -0.46
C SER A 156 11.23 9.61 -1.23
N PRO A 157 10.12 10.22 -1.67
CA PRO A 157 10.11 11.57 -2.22
C PRO A 157 10.08 12.65 -1.14
N LEU A 158 9.90 12.29 0.15
CA LEU A 158 9.74 13.24 1.23
C LEU A 158 10.95 14.16 1.36
N GLY A 159 10.69 15.47 1.49
CA GLY A 159 11.72 16.52 1.47
C GLY A 159 11.93 17.15 0.10
N SER A 160 11.23 16.67 -0.96
CA SER A 160 11.19 17.38 -2.25
C SER A 160 10.29 18.61 -2.20
N ALA A 161 9.52 18.78 -1.16
CA ALA A 161 8.54 19.86 -0.97
C ALA A 161 7.58 19.95 -2.16
N ALA A 162 7.29 21.18 -2.64
CA ALA A 162 6.34 21.36 -3.75
C ALA A 162 6.88 20.78 -5.06
N LEU A 163 8.20 20.91 -5.34
CA LEU A 163 8.81 20.45 -6.60
C LEU A 163 10.34 20.20 -6.53
N ALA A 164 11.12 21.05 -5.88
CA ALA A 164 12.59 21.02 -6.00
C ALA A 164 13.32 21.09 -4.65
N GLY A 165 12.64 20.81 -3.56
CA GLY A 165 13.21 20.83 -2.21
C GLY A 165 12.83 22.07 -1.43
N THR A 166 13.52 22.29 -0.30
CA THR A 166 13.27 23.39 0.64
C THR A 166 14.59 23.98 1.10
N THR A 167 14.56 25.24 1.53
CA THR A 167 15.70 25.93 2.14
C THR A 167 15.88 25.59 3.64
N TYR A 168 14.92 24.86 4.24
CA TYR A 168 15.04 24.39 5.62
C TYR A 168 16.09 23.29 5.72
N PRO A 169 16.88 23.24 6.80
CA PRO A 169 17.91 22.22 7.01
C PRO A 169 17.28 20.91 7.50
N ILE A 170 16.54 20.23 6.62
CA ILE A 170 15.92 18.93 6.90
C ILE A 170 16.88 17.79 6.59
N ASP A 171 16.85 16.73 7.40
CA ASP A 171 17.61 15.49 7.15
C ASP A 171 16.72 14.48 6.42
N ARG A 172 16.81 14.46 5.08
CA ARG A 172 16.04 13.57 4.22
C ARG A 172 16.45 12.11 4.35
N GLU A 173 17.74 11.86 4.60
CA GLU A 173 18.24 10.49 4.73
C GLU A 173 17.78 9.86 6.05
N LEU A 174 17.81 10.61 7.14
CA LEU A 174 17.26 10.15 8.40
C LEU A 174 15.77 9.83 8.25
N THR A 175 15.01 10.73 7.65
CA THR A 175 13.58 10.53 7.42
C THR A 175 13.28 9.29 6.56
N ALA A 176 14.11 8.99 5.57
CA ALA A 176 13.94 7.81 4.72
C ALA A 176 14.35 6.50 5.40
N LYS A 177 15.11 6.54 6.48
CA LYS A 177 15.52 5.36 7.28
C LYS A 177 14.50 5.00 8.37
N LEU A 178 13.69 5.95 8.81
CA LEU A 178 12.63 5.75 9.81
C LEU A 178 11.39 5.11 9.17
#